data_fe195afc895b9f8937d010a790ea594a
#
_entry.id   fe195afc895b9f8937d010a790ea594a
#
_cell.length_a   1.000
_cell.length_b   1.000
_cell.length_c   1.000
_cell.angle_alpha   90.00
_cell.angle_beta   90.00
_cell.angle_gamma   90.00
#
_symmetry.space_group_name_H-M   'P 1'
#
loop_
_entity.id
_entity.type
_entity.pdbx_description
1 polymer ?
#
loop_
_entity_poly.entity_id
_entity_poly.type
_entity_poly.pdbx_seq_one_letter_code
_entity_poly.pdbx_strand_id
1 'polypeptide(L)'
;HNSLLVGSKTSGAKLIRFIHNNLKDLEKKLSKYSIINNSILVVVESLYSMEGSIAPIEKITKLCKKYNCKLLVDEAHALGILGNRGKGLSYPFLDSISMVSGTFGKAFGSGGAFLASNEKIGEMLIQSSSPFRYTTALSPSLAAGALKSLQKIKKNQYLGADLLKISKRWKKEIEHIGKYEVIGDAHILSLIIGDEDKTLMMQKFLED
;
A
#
# COMPACT_ATOMS: atom_id res chain seq x y z
N HIS A 1 -0.66 -6.05 3.85
CA HIS A 1 -0.34 -5.77 5.25
C HIS A 1 -1.35 -6.39 6.19
N ASN A 2 -0.91 -6.73 7.42
CA ASN A 2 -1.78 -7.39 8.39
C ASN A 2 -3.04 -6.57 8.76
N SER A 3 -2.95 -5.25 8.75
CA SER A 3 -4.10 -4.37 9.02
C SER A 3 -5.25 -4.59 8.03
N LEU A 4 -4.94 -4.75 6.74
CA LEU A 4 -5.95 -5.05 5.71
C LEU A 4 -6.57 -6.43 5.91
N LEU A 5 -5.74 -7.41 6.30
CA LEU A 5 -6.21 -8.77 6.59
C LEU A 5 -7.12 -8.81 7.83
N VAL A 6 -6.70 -8.16 8.92
CA VAL A 6 -7.50 -8.08 10.15
C VAL A 6 -8.80 -7.31 9.89
N GLY A 7 -8.73 -6.14 9.24
CA GLY A 7 -9.92 -5.37 8.87
C GLY A 7 -10.90 -6.18 8.01
N SER A 8 -10.38 -6.93 7.03
CA SER A 8 -11.23 -7.82 6.21
C SER A 8 -11.87 -8.95 7.01
N LYS A 9 -11.17 -9.53 7.98
CA LYS A 9 -11.71 -10.57 8.86
C LYS A 9 -12.79 -10.04 9.81
N THR A 10 -12.54 -8.88 10.41
CA THR A 10 -13.45 -8.27 11.39
C THR A 10 -14.69 -7.64 10.76
N SER A 11 -14.68 -7.40 9.45
CA SER A 11 -15.84 -6.84 8.73
C SER A 11 -17.04 -7.78 8.65
N GLY A 12 -16.89 -9.07 8.99
CA GLY A 12 -17.91 -10.10 8.81
C GLY A 12 -18.13 -10.54 7.35
N ALA A 13 -17.46 -9.90 6.39
CA ALA A 13 -17.50 -10.28 4.99
C ALA A 13 -16.70 -11.56 4.72
N LYS A 14 -17.11 -12.34 3.72
CA LYS A 14 -16.35 -13.52 3.30
C LYS A 14 -15.00 -13.11 2.73
N LEU A 15 -13.92 -13.45 3.42
CA LEU A 15 -12.55 -13.21 2.97
C LEU A 15 -12.10 -14.27 1.95
N ILE A 16 -11.70 -13.82 0.76
CA ILE A 16 -11.15 -14.68 -0.29
C ILE A 16 -9.79 -14.13 -0.69
N ARG A 17 -8.76 -14.92 -0.47
CA ARG A 17 -7.39 -14.56 -0.88
C ARG A 17 -7.15 -14.96 -2.32
N PHE A 18 -6.36 -14.18 -3.03
CA PHE A 18 -5.79 -14.53 -4.33
C PHE A 18 -4.26 -14.52 -4.26
N ILE A 19 -3.63 -15.20 -5.20
CA ILE A 19 -2.17 -15.33 -5.26
C ILE A 19 -1.57 -13.94 -5.52
N HIS A 20 -0.51 -13.61 -4.78
CA HIS A 20 0.18 -12.33 -4.81
C HIS A 20 0.46 -11.86 -6.24
N ASN A 21 -0.02 -10.68 -6.59
CA ASN A 21 0.10 -10.04 -7.91
C ASN A 21 -0.36 -10.89 -9.12
N ASN A 22 -1.08 -12.01 -8.89
CA ASN A 22 -1.54 -12.90 -9.95
C ASN A 22 -2.92 -12.48 -10.47
N LEU A 23 -2.92 -11.79 -11.59
CA LEU A 23 -4.15 -11.29 -12.23
C LEU A 23 -5.06 -12.40 -12.74
N LYS A 24 -4.50 -13.55 -13.18
CA LYS A 24 -5.31 -14.71 -13.64
C LYS A 24 -6.08 -15.33 -12.48
N ASP A 25 -5.43 -15.48 -11.31
CA ASP A 25 -6.10 -15.99 -10.12
C ASP A 25 -7.14 -15.00 -9.59
N LEU A 26 -6.82 -13.70 -9.58
CA LEU A 26 -7.79 -12.65 -9.24
C LEU A 26 -9.01 -12.72 -10.16
N GLU A 27 -8.81 -12.75 -11.48
CA GLU A 27 -9.89 -12.80 -12.46
C GLU A 27 -10.75 -14.07 -12.31
N LYS A 28 -10.14 -15.24 -12.10
CA LYS A 28 -10.84 -16.50 -11.83
C LYS A 28 -11.76 -16.39 -10.60
N LYS A 29 -11.30 -15.71 -9.55
CA LYS A 29 -12.11 -15.50 -8.34
C LYS A 29 -13.21 -14.49 -8.59
N LEU A 30 -12.92 -13.36 -9.23
CA LEU A 30 -13.93 -12.37 -9.56
C LEU A 30 -15.03 -12.95 -10.45
N SER A 31 -14.70 -13.70 -11.49
CA SER A 31 -15.70 -14.35 -12.37
C SER A 31 -16.61 -15.33 -11.63
N LYS A 32 -16.06 -16.06 -10.64
CA LYS A 32 -16.85 -16.99 -9.83
C LYS A 32 -17.79 -16.29 -8.87
N TYR A 33 -17.31 -15.23 -8.20
CA TYR A 33 -18.06 -14.64 -7.08
C TYR A 33 -18.93 -13.45 -7.49
N SER A 34 -18.67 -12.78 -8.62
CA SER A 34 -19.52 -11.69 -9.12
C SER A 34 -20.91 -12.17 -9.57
N ILE A 35 -21.06 -13.44 -9.91
CA ILE A 35 -22.36 -14.04 -10.26
C ILE A 35 -23.24 -14.21 -9.01
N ILE A 36 -22.62 -14.47 -7.86
CA ILE A 36 -23.33 -14.82 -6.62
C ILE A 36 -23.54 -13.58 -5.73
N ASN A 37 -22.63 -12.61 -5.79
CA ASN A 37 -22.61 -11.46 -4.90
C ASN A 37 -22.47 -10.15 -5.68
N ASN A 38 -23.38 -9.23 -5.43
CA ASN A 38 -23.34 -7.90 -6.04
C ASN A 38 -22.41 -6.91 -5.33
N SER A 39 -21.76 -7.30 -4.23
CA SER A 39 -20.91 -6.43 -3.42
C SER A 39 -19.56 -7.09 -3.15
N ILE A 40 -18.61 -6.85 -4.03
CA ILE A 40 -17.23 -7.32 -3.88
C ILE A 40 -16.31 -6.12 -3.70
N LEU A 41 -15.45 -6.17 -2.68
CA LEU A 41 -14.36 -5.23 -2.46
C LEU A 41 -13.03 -5.96 -2.71
N VAL A 42 -12.28 -5.54 -3.70
CA VAL A 42 -10.88 -5.95 -3.89
C VAL A 42 -10.00 -5.01 -3.06
N VAL A 43 -9.06 -5.59 -2.32
CA VAL A 43 -8.15 -4.86 -1.44
C VAL A 43 -6.72 -5.22 -1.77
N VAL A 44 -5.88 -4.23 -2.07
CA VAL A 44 -4.46 -4.41 -2.43
C VAL A 44 -3.61 -3.28 -1.83
N GLU A 45 -2.32 -3.54 -1.67
CA GLU A 45 -1.32 -2.47 -1.49
C GLU A 45 -0.78 -2.07 -2.87
N SER A 46 -0.48 -0.81 -3.08
CA SER A 46 0.17 -0.37 -4.33
C SER A 46 1.66 -0.75 -4.35
N LEU A 47 2.33 -0.65 -3.21
CA LEU A 47 3.66 -1.17 -2.93
C LEU A 47 3.59 -2.02 -1.66
N TYR A 48 3.93 -3.29 -1.78
CA TYR A 48 3.86 -4.23 -0.67
C TYR A 48 5.02 -4.08 0.32
N SER A 49 4.67 -4.09 1.60
CA SER A 49 5.56 -3.73 2.70
C SER A 49 6.72 -4.71 2.95
N MET A 50 6.54 -5.97 2.62
CA MET A 50 7.53 -7.02 2.89
C MET A 50 8.37 -7.33 1.66
N GLU A 51 7.73 -7.65 0.55
CA GLU A 51 8.40 -8.04 -0.69
C GLU A 51 8.92 -6.84 -1.50
N GLY A 52 8.44 -5.63 -1.20
CA GLY A 52 8.76 -4.43 -1.97
C GLY A 52 8.25 -4.48 -3.42
N SER A 53 7.33 -5.40 -3.73
CA SER A 53 6.77 -5.57 -5.06
C SER A 53 5.66 -4.55 -5.33
N ILE A 54 5.55 -4.12 -6.58
CA ILE A 54 4.52 -3.18 -7.04
C ILE A 54 3.30 -3.94 -7.56
N ALA A 55 2.10 -3.54 -7.12
CA ALA A 55 0.86 -4.08 -7.66
C ALA A 55 0.57 -3.53 -9.07
N PRO A 56 0.05 -4.36 -9.99
CA PRO A 56 -0.35 -3.94 -11.32
C PRO A 56 -1.70 -3.19 -11.31
N ILE A 57 -1.73 -2.00 -10.67
CA ILE A 57 -2.95 -1.22 -10.36
C ILE A 57 -3.83 -1.01 -11.60
N GLU A 58 -3.25 -0.60 -12.72
CA GLU A 58 -4.00 -0.40 -13.97
C GLU A 58 -4.77 -1.66 -14.40
N LYS A 59 -4.14 -2.82 -14.31
CA LYS A 59 -4.78 -4.08 -14.71
C LYS A 59 -5.83 -4.51 -13.69
N ILE A 60 -5.59 -4.27 -12.41
CA ILE A 60 -6.55 -4.53 -11.32
C ILE A 60 -7.79 -3.64 -11.48
N THR A 61 -7.63 -2.35 -11.78
CA THR A 61 -8.77 -1.44 -12.02
C THR A 61 -9.62 -1.89 -13.20
N LYS A 62 -8.99 -2.36 -14.29
CA LYS A 62 -9.69 -2.93 -15.45
C LYS A 62 -10.52 -4.17 -15.08
N LEU A 63 -9.96 -5.07 -14.26
CA LEU A 63 -10.69 -6.24 -13.76
C LEU A 63 -11.84 -5.83 -12.83
N CYS A 64 -11.61 -4.92 -11.90
CA CYS A 64 -12.66 -4.44 -11.00
C CYS A 64 -13.82 -3.81 -11.79
N LYS A 65 -13.52 -3.01 -12.82
CA LYS A 65 -14.54 -2.45 -13.71
C LYS A 65 -15.29 -3.53 -14.48
N LYS A 66 -14.59 -4.53 -15.04
CA LYS A 66 -15.19 -5.65 -15.80
C LYS A 66 -16.20 -6.43 -14.94
N TYR A 67 -15.90 -6.65 -13.67
CA TYR A 67 -16.72 -7.45 -12.76
C TYR A 67 -17.57 -6.60 -11.80
N ASN A 68 -17.69 -5.30 -12.04
CA ASN A 68 -18.44 -4.34 -11.21
C ASN A 68 -18.07 -4.42 -9.71
N CYS A 69 -16.78 -4.51 -9.42
CA CYS A 69 -16.25 -4.61 -8.06
C CYS A 69 -15.73 -3.24 -7.58
N LYS A 70 -15.81 -3.00 -6.28
CA LYS A 70 -15.12 -1.89 -5.63
C LYS A 70 -13.66 -2.22 -5.43
N LEU A 71 -12.80 -1.20 -5.42
CA LEU A 71 -11.36 -1.35 -5.19
C LEU A 71 -10.91 -0.39 -4.08
N LEU A 72 -10.22 -0.94 -3.09
CA LEU A 72 -9.44 -0.20 -2.10
C LEU A 72 -7.96 -0.43 -2.39
N VAL A 73 -7.21 0.65 -2.52
CA VAL A 73 -5.75 0.63 -2.69
C VAL A 73 -5.10 1.27 -1.48
N ASP A 74 -4.23 0.52 -0.81
CA ASP A 74 -3.38 1.05 0.25
C ASP A 74 -2.08 1.62 -0.34
N GLU A 75 -1.91 2.91 -0.20
CA GLU A 75 -0.75 3.68 -0.67
C GLU A 75 0.27 3.98 0.43
N ALA A 76 0.16 3.34 1.59
CA ALA A 76 0.95 3.66 2.77
C ALA A 76 2.46 3.69 2.50
N HIS A 77 2.97 2.86 1.62
CA HIS A 77 4.39 2.81 1.26
C HIS A 77 4.74 3.60 -0.01
N ALA A 78 3.78 3.95 -0.85
CA ALA A 78 4.04 4.62 -2.13
C ALA A 78 3.87 6.15 -2.07
N LEU A 79 2.95 6.64 -1.22
CA LEU A 79 2.72 8.09 -1.07
C LEU A 79 3.98 8.82 -0.60
N GLY A 80 4.24 9.95 -1.24
CA GLY A 80 5.44 10.76 -1.00
C GLY A 80 6.68 10.29 -1.76
N ILE A 81 6.65 9.09 -2.37
CA ILE A 81 7.81 8.46 -3.01
C ILE A 81 7.51 8.09 -4.47
N LEU A 82 6.48 7.27 -4.69
CA LEU A 82 6.16 6.72 -6.01
C LEU A 82 5.06 7.53 -6.74
N GLY A 83 4.97 7.29 -8.03
CA GLY A 83 4.04 8.02 -8.89
C GLY A 83 4.53 9.42 -9.25
N ASN A 84 3.78 10.11 -10.08
CA ASN A 84 4.12 11.47 -10.49
C ASN A 84 4.15 12.40 -9.27
N ARG A 85 5.31 12.96 -8.95
CA ARG A 85 5.54 13.87 -7.82
C ARG A 85 5.19 13.26 -6.46
N GLY A 86 5.36 11.95 -6.27
CA GLY A 86 5.04 11.26 -5.02
C GLY A 86 3.54 11.15 -4.71
N LYS A 87 2.68 11.25 -5.72
CA LYS A 87 1.22 11.19 -5.53
C LYS A 87 0.67 9.77 -5.32
N GLY A 88 1.55 8.76 -5.32
CA GLY A 88 1.15 7.36 -5.25
C GLY A 88 0.89 6.74 -6.63
N LEU A 89 0.78 5.42 -6.65
CA LEU A 89 0.59 4.65 -7.89
C LEU A 89 -0.87 4.59 -8.34
N SER A 90 -1.81 4.82 -7.43
CA SER A 90 -3.25 4.88 -7.72
C SER A 90 -3.70 6.20 -8.36
N TYR A 91 -2.89 7.26 -8.24
CA TYR A 91 -3.28 8.61 -8.69
C TYR A 91 -3.79 8.68 -10.14
N PRO A 92 -3.18 8.00 -11.15
CA PRO A 92 -3.67 8.03 -12.52
C PRO A 92 -5.02 7.34 -12.72
N PHE A 93 -5.49 6.56 -11.75
CA PHE A 93 -6.65 5.67 -11.86
C PHE A 93 -7.74 5.98 -10.82
N LEU A 94 -7.71 7.16 -10.19
CA LEU A 94 -8.63 7.52 -9.08
C LEU A 94 -10.10 7.37 -9.45
N ASP A 95 -10.48 7.69 -10.68
CA ASP A 95 -11.86 7.53 -11.16
C ASP A 95 -12.36 6.07 -11.17
N SER A 96 -11.43 5.11 -11.15
CA SER A 96 -11.71 3.67 -11.14
C SER A 96 -11.46 3.02 -9.78
N ILE A 97 -11.03 3.79 -8.79
CA ILE A 97 -10.72 3.32 -7.43
C ILE A 97 -11.76 3.87 -6.47
N SER A 98 -12.36 3.00 -5.67
CA SER A 98 -13.42 3.40 -4.74
C SER A 98 -12.86 4.08 -3.49
N MET A 99 -11.71 3.62 -3.02
CA MET A 99 -11.06 4.12 -1.80
C MET A 99 -9.54 4.02 -1.90
N VAL A 100 -8.85 5.03 -1.38
CA VAL A 100 -7.38 5.03 -1.23
C VAL A 100 -7.07 5.27 0.23
N SER A 101 -6.33 4.36 0.86
CA SER A 101 -5.78 4.58 2.20
C SER A 101 -4.34 5.08 2.14
N GLY A 102 -3.97 5.91 3.09
CA GLY A 102 -2.62 6.41 3.24
C GLY A 102 -2.29 6.75 4.67
N THR A 103 -1.00 6.85 4.98
CA THR A 103 -0.53 7.18 6.32
C THR A 103 0.45 8.35 6.31
N PHE A 104 0.42 9.13 7.36
CA PHE A 104 1.40 10.19 7.62
C PHE A 104 2.59 9.69 8.47
N GLY A 105 2.59 8.43 8.90
CA GLY A 105 3.64 7.84 9.75
C GLY A 105 4.89 7.36 9.00
N LYS A 106 4.91 7.42 7.66
CA LYS A 106 6.02 6.93 6.83
C LYS A 106 6.74 8.09 6.12
N ALA A 107 6.60 8.25 4.83
CA ALA A 107 7.27 9.31 4.07
C ALA A 107 6.99 10.74 4.56
N PHE A 108 5.89 10.93 5.26
CA PHE A 108 5.54 12.23 5.86
C PHE A 108 6.18 12.46 7.23
N GLY A 109 6.77 11.45 7.87
CA GLY A 109 7.47 11.57 9.16
C GLY A 109 6.62 12.17 10.29
N SER A 110 5.31 11.88 10.30
CA SER A 110 4.36 12.40 11.27
C SER A 110 3.49 11.25 11.82
N GLY A 111 2.26 11.50 12.18
CA GLY A 111 1.32 10.48 12.64
C GLY A 111 -0.05 10.67 12.03
N GLY A 112 -0.88 9.62 12.16
CA GLY A 112 -2.21 9.58 11.59
C GLY A 112 -2.29 8.92 10.22
N ALA A 113 -3.52 8.79 9.74
CA ALA A 113 -3.84 8.17 8.47
C ALA A 113 -5.09 8.83 7.88
N PHE A 114 -5.35 8.54 6.62
CA PHE A 114 -6.57 8.98 5.94
C PHE A 114 -7.13 7.87 5.07
N LEU A 115 -8.42 7.97 4.80
CA LEU A 115 -9.10 7.21 3.77
C LEU A 115 -9.78 8.20 2.82
N ALA A 116 -9.28 8.27 1.59
CA ALA A 116 -9.86 9.09 0.54
C ALA A 116 -10.87 8.28 -0.28
N SER A 117 -12.03 8.87 -0.54
CA SER A 117 -13.12 8.27 -1.32
C SER A 117 -13.96 9.35 -1.98
N ASN A 118 -14.99 8.95 -2.72
CA ASN A 118 -16.02 9.90 -3.11
C ASN A 118 -16.89 10.31 -1.90
N GLU A 119 -17.63 11.41 -2.03
CA GLU A 119 -18.46 12.00 -0.98
C GLU A 119 -19.44 10.99 -0.37
N LYS A 120 -20.15 10.22 -1.19
CA LYS A 120 -21.15 9.25 -0.73
C LYS A 120 -20.54 8.15 0.18
N ILE A 121 -19.37 7.63 -0.18
CA ILE A 121 -18.64 6.67 0.66
C ILE A 121 -18.12 7.36 1.92
N GLY A 122 -17.62 8.57 1.81
CA GLY A 122 -17.14 9.37 2.95
C GLY A 122 -18.24 9.61 3.97
N GLU A 123 -19.40 10.07 3.55
CA GLU A 123 -20.58 10.27 4.41
C GLU A 123 -21.01 8.98 5.10
N MET A 124 -21.09 7.87 4.34
CA MET A 124 -21.43 6.57 4.90
C MET A 124 -20.43 6.16 5.99
N LEU A 125 -19.13 6.34 5.76
CA LEU A 125 -18.09 6.02 6.75
C LEU A 125 -18.17 6.89 7.99
N ILE A 126 -18.43 8.20 7.86
CA ILE A 126 -18.65 9.11 8.98
C ILE A 126 -19.82 8.63 9.84
N GLN A 127 -20.88 8.14 9.23
CA GLN A 127 -22.07 7.69 9.96
C GLN A 127 -21.93 6.29 10.58
N SER A 128 -21.24 5.37 9.91
CA SER A 128 -21.20 3.93 10.28
C SER A 128 -19.91 3.45 10.91
N SER A 129 -18.79 4.19 10.77
CA SER A 129 -17.50 3.74 11.28
C SER A 129 -17.29 4.14 12.74
N SER A 130 -17.55 3.22 13.66
CA SER A 130 -17.32 3.44 15.09
C SER A 130 -15.87 3.85 15.41
N PRO A 131 -14.83 3.22 14.83
CA PRO A 131 -13.45 3.63 15.06
C PRO A 131 -13.16 5.07 14.64
N PHE A 132 -13.85 5.59 13.63
CA PHE A 132 -13.70 6.98 13.19
C PHE A 132 -14.47 7.94 14.09
N ARG A 133 -15.70 7.62 14.45
CA ARG A 133 -16.60 8.52 15.21
C ARG A 133 -16.20 8.71 16.66
N TYR A 134 -15.69 7.65 17.29
CA TYR A 134 -15.47 7.59 18.73
C TYR A 134 -13.98 7.59 19.10
N THR A 135 -13.10 7.93 18.18
CA THR A 135 -11.68 8.10 18.46
C THR A 135 -11.36 9.54 18.86
N THR A 136 -10.34 9.68 19.70
CA THR A 136 -9.79 10.99 20.02
C THR A 136 -9.13 11.59 18.79
N ALA A 137 -9.34 12.88 18.57
CA ALA A 137 -8.76 13.60 17.43
C ALA A 137 -7.22 13.54 17.46
N LEU A 138 -6.63 13.54 16.28
CA LEU A 138 -5.18 13.61 16.10
C LEU A 138 -4.63 14.92 16.73
N SER A 139 -3.49 14.84 17.37
CA SER A 139 -2.82 16.02 17.93
C SER A 139 -2.56 17.07 16.83
N PRO A 140 -2.85 18.37 17.10
CA PRO A 140 -2.57 19.44 16.16
C PRO A 140 -1.12 19.49 15.68
N SER A 141 -0.16 19.13 16.54
CA SER A 141 1.26 19.07 16.19
C SER A 141 1.54 18.02 15.11
N LEU A 142 0.91 16.85 15.17
CA LEU A 142 1.02 15.80 14.14
C LEU A 142 0.37 16.26 12.83
N ALA A 143 -0.80 16.90 12.90
CA ALA A 143 -1.45 17.46 11.70
C ALA A 143 -0.59 18.53 11.04
N ALA A 144 0.00 19.44 11.83
CA ALA A 144 0.91 20.47 11.34
C ALA A 144 2.20 19.86 10.73
N GLY A 145 2.75 18.82 11.35
CA GLY A 145 3.90 18.06 10.83
C GLY A 145 3.59 17.43 9.47
N ALA A 146 2.45 16.74 9.36
CA ALA A 146 1.99 16.15 8.11
C ALA A 146 1.81 17.20 6.99
N LEU A 147 1.19 18.34 7.31
CA LEU A 147 1.01 19.45 6.38
C LEU A 147 2.35 20.02 5.91
N LYS A 148 3.29 20.21 6.84
CA LYS A 148 4.65 20.72 6.51
C LYS A 148 5.40 19.74 5.61
N SER A 149 5.30 18.45 5.88
CA SER A 149 5.91 17.40 5.04
C SER A 149 5.28 17.37 3.65
N LEU A 150 3.97 17.49 3.54
CA LEU A 150 3.28 17.62 2.25
C LEU A 150 3.78 18.81 1.45
N GLN A 151 3.92 19.98 2.09
CA GLN A 151 4.48 21.18 1.45
C GLN A 151 5.91 20.94 0.97
N LYS A 152 6.74 20.28 1.79
CA LYS A 152 8.13 19.93 1.44
C LYS A 152 8.19 18.97 0.25
N ILE A 153 7.38 17.93 0.22
CA ILE A 153 7.29 16.97 -0.89
C ILE A 153 6.84 17.68 -2.18
N LYS A 154 5.82 18.53 -2.08
CA LYS A 154 5.31 19.32 -3.24
C LYS A 154 6.36 20.26 -3.81
N LYS A 155 7.18 20.90 -2.94
CA LYS A 155 8.26 21.81 -3.35
C LYS A 155 9.47 21.07 -3.94
N ASN A 156 9.78 19.88 -3.41
CA ASN A 156 10.96 19.11 -3.78
C ASN A 156 10.54 17.80 -4.49
N GLN A 157 10.13 17.93 -5.74
CA GLN A 157 9.55 16.85 -6.53
C GLN A 157 10.50 15.66 -6.81
N TYR A 158 11.81 15.84 -6.49
CA TYR A 158 12.85 14.85 -6.74
C TYR A 158 13.12 13.91 -5.56
N LEU A 159 12.60 14.19 -4.36
CA LEU A 159 12.89 13.39 -3.16
C LEU A 159 12.65 11.89 -3.36
N GLY A 160 11.50 11.52 -3.93
CA GLY A 160 11.20 10.13 -4.23
C GLY A 160 12.15 9.53 -5.28
N ALA A 161 12.43 10.28 -6.35
CA ALA A 161 13.33 9.83 -7.41
C ALA A 161 14.77 9.64 -6.91
N ASP A 162 15.24 10.50 -6.02
CA ASP A 162 16.58 10.37 -5.43
C ASP A 162 16.65 9.17 -4.50
N LEU A 163 15.63 8.94 -3.67
CA LEU A 163 15.53 7.73 -2.87
C LEU A 163 15.57 6.46 -3.75
N LEU A 164 14.83 6.44 -4.86
CA LEU A 164 14.82 5.31 -5.79
C LEU A 164 16.19 5.08 -6.46
N LYS A 165 16.93 6.13 -6.77
CA LYS A 165 18.32 6.01 -7.27
C LYS A 165 19.23 5.35 -6.23
N ILE A 166 19.13 5.81 -4.98
CA ILE A 166 19.89 5.25 -3.85
C ILE A 166 19.53 3.78 -3.66
N SER A 167 18.23 3.46 -3.61
CA SER A 167 17.75 2.08 -3.46
C SER A 167 18.24 1.17 -4.58
N LYS A 168 18.18 1.64 -5.84
CA LYS A 168 18.68 0.89 -7.00
C LYS A 168 20.20 0.63 -6.92
N ARG A 169 20.97 1.60 -6.41
CA ARG A 169 22.40 1.42 -6.17
C ARG A 169 22.63 0.35 -5.11
N TRP A 170 21.98 0.46 -3.96
CA TRP A 170 22.09 -0.53 -2.88
C TRP A 170 21.69 -1.93 -3.33
N LYS A 171 20.59 -2.06 -4.08
CA LYS A 171 20.19 -3.36 -4.63
C LYS A 171 21.31 -4.00 -5.44
N LYS A 172 21.93 -3.25 -6.34
CA LYS A 172 23.05 -3.74 -7.16
C LYS A 172 24.28 -4.13 -6.32
N GLU A 173 24.64 -3.31 -5.33
CA GLU A 173 25.77 -3.60 -4.44
C GLU A 173 25.54 -4.91 -3.65
N ILE A 174 24.34 -5.11 -3.11
CA ILE A 174 23.98 -6.32 -2.37
C ILE A 174 23.93 -7.53 -3.31
N GLU A 175 23.35 -7.39 -4.51
CA GLU A 175 23.34 -8.43 -5.54
C GLU A 175 24.76 -8.82 -5.97
N HIS A 176 25.71 -7.88 -6.01
CA HIS A 176 27.10 -8.14 -6.35
C HIS A 176 27.83 -8.99 -5.29
N ILE A 177 27.42 -8.95 -4.03
CA ILE A 177 27.90 -9.85 -2.99
C ILE A 177 27.51 -11.31 -3.31
N GLY A 178 26.46 -11.51 -4.09
CA GLY A 178 26.20 -12.75 -4.85
C GLY A 178 25.71 -13.94 -4.04
N LYS A 179 25.38 -13.78 -2.76
CA LYS A 179 25.05 -14.90 -1.88
C LYS A 179 23.54 -15.17 -1.73
N TYR A 180 22.73 -14.12 -1.87
CA TYR A 180 21.29 -14.19 -1.62
C TYR A 180 20.52 -13.40 -2.67
N GLU A 181 19.27 -13.81 -2.90
CA GLU A 181 18.34 -13.08 -3.77
C GLU A 181 17.89 -11.78 -3.11
N VAL A 182 17.90 -10.67 -3.87
CA VAL A 182 17.38 -9.37 -3.43
C VAL A 182 16.15 -9.05 -4.25
N ILE A 183 14.99 -9.02 -3.59
CA ILE A 183 13.72 -8.64 -4.22
C ILE A 183 13.32 -7.23 -3.84
N GLY A 184 12.40 -6.65 -4.59
CA GLY A 184 11.86 -5.30 -4.43
C GLY A 184 11.99 -4.47 -5.69
N ASP A 185 10.89 -3.76 -6.01
CA ASP A 185 10.74 -2.98 -7.24
C ASP A 185 11.00 -1.48 -7.02
N ALA A 186 11.13 -1.05 -5.76
CA ALA A 186 11.26 0.36 -5.40
C ALA A 186 12.26 0.58 -4.25
N HIS A 187 11.86 1.32 -3.21
CA HIS A 187 12.73 1.64 -2.07
C HIS A 187 12.66 0.62 -0.92
N ILE A 188 11.79 -0.36 -1.00
CA ILE A 188 11.75 -1.49 -0.09
C ILE A 188 12.50 -2.64 -0.76
N LEU A 189 13.55 -3.09 -0.13
CA LEU A 189 14.38 -4.20 -0.58
C LEU A 189 14.36 -5.29 0.46
N SER A 190 14.19 -6.54 0.05
CA SER A 190 14.21 -7.70 0.94
C SER A 190 15.29 -8.67 0.47
N LEU A 191 16.17 -9.03 1.39
CA LEU A 191 17.19 -10.04 1.19
C LEU A 191 16.63 -11.40 1.61
N ILE A 192 16.51 -12.34 0.68
CA ILE A 192 15.92 -13.65 0.93
C ILE A 192 17.00 -14.61 1.38
N ILE A 193 17.03 -14.92 2.66
CA ILE A 193 17.99 -15.83 3.27
C ILE A 193 17.48 -17.28 3.24
N GLY A 194 16.15 -17.46 3.33
CA GLY A 194 15.48 -18.75 3.18
C GLY A 194 15.55 -19.66 4.41
N ASP A 195 16.20 -19.23 5.48
CA ASP A 195 16.36 -19.96 6.72
C ASP A 195 16.17 -19.01 7.90
N GLU A 196 15.33 -19.39 8.88
CA GLU A 196 14.93 -18.52 9.98
C GLU A 196 16.10 -18.22 10.93
N ASP A 197 16.85 -19.24 11.34
CA ASP A 197 17.96 -19.07 12.27
C ASP A 197 19.08 -18.22 11.66
N LYS A 198 19.41 -18.47 10.39
CA LYS A 198 20.38 -17.63 9.66
C LYS A 198 19.92 -16.20 9.48
N THR A 199 18.61 -15.99 9.31
CA THR A 199 18.02 -14.63 9.22
C THR A 199 18.21 -13.88 10.53
N LEU A 200 17.91 -14.52 11.66
CA LEU A 200 18.10 -13.93 12.98
C LEU A 200 19.59 -13.69 13.29
N MET A 201 20.46 -14.60 12.92
CA MET A 201 21.92 -14.40 13.06
C MET A 201 22.41 -13.21 12.22
N MET A 202 21.93 -13.09 10.98
CA MET A 202 22.30 -11.98 10.09
C MET A 202 21.77 -10.65 10.65
N GLN A 203 20.53 -10.62 11.13
CA GLN A 203 19.97 -9.43 11.79
C GLN A 203 20.86 -8.99 12.94
N LYS A 204 21.18 -9.90 13.86
CA LYS A 204 22.03 -9.58 15.01
C LYS A 204 23.40 -9.07 14.61
N PHE A 205 24.02 -9.66 13.60
CA PHE A 205 25.32 -9.21 13.07
C PHE A 205 25.27 -7.79 12.48
N LEU A 206 24.13 -7.37 11.92
CA LEU A 206 23.97 -6.04 11.34
C LEU A 206 23.56 -4.97 12.38
N GLU A 207 23.10 -5.38 13.56
CA GLU A 207 22.73 -4.50 14.68
C GLU A 207 23.96 -4.12 15.55
N ASP A 208 25.01 -4.94 15.56
CA ASP A 208 26.30 -4.70 16.23
C ASP A 208 27.21 -3.75 15.40
#